data_01b17caf154e88006255e6f31c815032
#
_entry.id   01b17caf154e88006255e6f31c815032
#
_cell.length_a   1.000
_cell.length_b   1.000
_cell.length_c   1.000
_cell.angle_alpha   90.00
_cell.angle_beta   90.00
_cell.angle_gamma   90.00
#
_symmetry.space_group_name_H-M   'P 1'
#
loop_
_entity.id
_entity.type
_entity.pdbx_description
1 polymer ?
#
loop_
_entity_poly.entity_id
_entity_poly.type
_entity_poly.pdbx_seq_one_letter_code
_entity_poly.pdbx_strand_id
1 'polypeptide(L)'
;RAHFAEILVADGSTLEALFRKLDALQEVEVGKLAGKMCLVIDLVRQLPKELWFCEDAMTHDTNFTQQLLNFVGCKTLLILDRGFYDFTFFARLIDQGCHLITRLKANATLETVRILTKTDHVRDTIIRLGSGQKEVPILTVRLIEVRFERTWHRYITSVLDPEVLPPCVVADLYRRRWRIEDAFNTAKRLLGLAYLWTGSVNGIQLQIWATWLFYAVLVDLGDAVADAMTLPFDRISLEMLFRGLYHFTQARHKAKASDPIAYFADTQNQDLGVVKQIRHPIPKLD
;
A
#
# COMPACT_ATOMS: atom_id res chain seq x y z
N ARG A 1 -6.19 -8.67 14.30
CA ARG A 1 -5.64 -7.56 15.13
C ARG A 1 -5.04 -8.01 16.47
N ALA A 2 -5.53 -9.08 17.10
CA ALA A 2 -5.02 -9.51 18.42
C ALA A 2 -3.54 -9.92 18.42
N HIS A 3 -2.97 -10.33 17.28
CA HIS A 3 -1.61 -10.85 17.17
C HIS A 3 -0.58 -9.82 16.66
N PHE A 4 -1.03 -8.77 15.96
CA PHE A 4 -0.15 -7.75 15.40
C PHE A 4 -0.52 -6.37 15.94
N ALA A 5 0.50 -5.58 16.30
CA ALA A 5 0.31 -4.20 16.73
C ALA A 5 -0.15 -3.33 15.54
N GLU A 6 0.46 -3.57 14.38
CA GLU A 6 0.16 -2.85 13.14
C GLU A 6 0.23 -3.80 11.94
N ILE A 7 -0.54 -3.49 10.90
CA ILE A 7 -0.48 -4.14 9.59
C ILE A 7 -0.15 -3.05 8.58
N LEU A 8 1.08 -3.07 8.09
CA LEU A 8 1.62 -2.04 7.22
C LEU A 8 1.86 -2.57 5.80
N VAL A 9 1.71 -1.70 4.82
CA VAL A 9 2.11 -1.94 3.43
C VAL A 9 3.18 -0.95 3.07
N ALA A 10 4.29 -1.42 2.49
CA ALA A 10 5.32 -0.56 1.92
C ALA A 10 5.43 -0.78 0.42
N ASP A 11 5.53 0.31 -0.34
CA ASP A 11 5.72 0.26 -1.78
C ASP A 11 6.47 1.50 -2.28
N GLY A 12 7.21 1.33 -3.39
CA GLY A 12 7.92 2.40 -4.06
C GLY A 12 7.14 2.95 -5.24
N SER A 13 7.21 4.26 -5.46
CA SER A 13 6.60 4.87 -6.63
C SER A 13 7.47 5.96 -7.21
N THR A 14 7.77 5.86 -8.51
CA THR A 14 8.53 6.86 -9.24
C THR A 14 7.67 8.09 -9.50
N LEU A 15 8.23 9.27 -9.23
CA LEU A 15 7.65 10.55 -9.61
C LEU A 15 8.13 10.89 -11.01
N GLU A 16 7.26 10.83 -11.99
CA GLU A 16 7.59 11.27 -13.35
C GLU A 16 7.44 12.78 -13.43
N ALA A 17 8.55 13.47 -13.71
CA ALA A 17 8.48 14.88 -13.97
C ALA A 17 7.77 15.17 -15.29
N LEU A 18 7.03 16.27 -15.33
CA LEU A 18 6.42 16.83 -16.55
C LEU A 18 7.48 17.10 -17.65
N PHE A 19 8.73 17.19 -17.26
CA PHE A 19 9.90 17.50 -18.07
C PHE A 19 10.11 16.58 -19.27
N ARG A 20 9.67 15.32 -19.23
CA ARG A 20 9.74 14.41 -20.39
C ARG A 20 8.90 14.89 -21.58
N LYS A 21 7.98 15.85 -21.37
CA LYS A 21 7.10 16.39 -22.42
C LYS A 21 7.57 17.74 -22.98
N LEU A 22 8.58 18.35 -22.37
CA LEU A 22 9.15 19.61 -22.84
C LEU A 22 10.43 19.34 -23.60
N ASP A 23 10.44 19.58 -24.91
CA ASP A 23 11.59 19.33 -25.80
C ASP A 23 12.90 19.98 -25.31
N ALA A 24 12.82 21.11 -24.61
CA ALA A 24 13.96 21.81 -24.01
C ALA A 24 14.70 21.03 -22.91
N LEU A 25 14.13 19.93 -22.40
CA LEU A 25 14.68 19.15 -21.29
C LEU A 25 15.00 17.69 -21.66
N GLN A 26 14.94 17.36 -22.96
CA GLN A 26 15.27 16.01 -23.45
C GLN A 26 16.75 15.62 -23.24
N GLU A 27 17.66 16.62 -23.10
CA GLU A 27 19.08 16.39 -22.84
C GLU A 27 19.41 16.08 -21.38
N VAL A 28 18.45 16.20 -20.46
CA VAL A 28 18.68 15.92 -19.04
C VAL A 28 18.54 14.41 -18.79
N GLU A 29 19.55 13.81 -18.15
CA GLU A 29 19.58 12.39 -17.84
C GLU A 29 18.26 11.92 -17.16
N VAL A 30 17.70 10.87 -17.72
CA VAL A 30 16.48 10.24 -17.19
C VAL A 30 16.76 9.76 -15.75
N GLY A 31 15.92 10.17 -14.80
CA GLY A 31 16.04 9.76 -13.40
C GLY A 31 16.50 10.86 -12.44
N LYS A 32 17.18 11.90 -12.91
CA LYS A 32 17.63 13.00 -12.04
C LYS A 32 16.58 14.08 -11.74
N LEU A 33 15.48 14.10 -12.48
CA LEU A 33 14.50 15.20 -12.43
C LEU A 33 13.23 14.91 -11.65
N ALA A 34 13.00 13.69 -11.23
CA ALA A 34 11.74 13.33 -10.62
C ALA A 34 11.88 12.65 -9.27
N GLY A 35 12.85 11.75 -9.12
CA GLY A 35 13.05 10.97 -7.91
C GLY A 35 12.06 9.82 -7.73
N LYS A 36 12.24 9.12 -6.64
CA LYS A 36 11.40 8.00 -6.19
C LYS A 36 10.97 8.23 -4.74
N MET A 37 9.73 7.95 -4.44
CA MET A 37 9.23 7.91 -3.07
C MET A 37 8.93 6.48 -2.66
N CYS A 38 9.21 6.15 -1.40
CA CYS A 38 8.75 4.94 -0.74
C CYS A 38 7.76 5.35 0.35
N LEU A 39 6.57 4.81 0.27
CA LEU A 39 5.48 5.09 1.19
C LEU A 39 5.19 3.88 2.06
N VAL A 40 4.89 4.10 3.33
CA VAL A 40 4.32 3.11 4.24
C VAL A 40 2.94 3.57 4.65
N ILE A 41 1.94 2.72 4.45
CA ILE A 41 0.56 2.97 4.89
C ILE A 41 0.10 1.95 5.93
N ASP A 42 -0.72 2.38 6.87
CA ASP A 42 -1.54 1.48 7.68
C ASP A 42 -2.64 0.88 6.81
N LEU A 43 -2.60 -0.44 6.60
CA LEU A 43 -3.54 -1.13 5.72
C LEU A 43 -5.00 -1.05 6.22
N VAL A 44 -5.19 -0.94 7.51
CA VAL A 44 -6.52 -0.90 8.14
C VAL A 44 -7.12 0.50 8.03
N ARG A 45 -6.33 1.52 8.41
CA ARG A 45 -6.77 2.92 8.43
C ARG A 45 -6.62 3.61 7.07
N GLN A 46 -5.79 3.04 6.19
CA GLN A 46 -5.39 3.61 4.90
C GLN A 46 -4.68 4.97 5.00
N LEU A 47 -4.11 5.25 6.17
CA LEU A 47 -3.37 6.48 6.44
C LEU A 47 -1.88 6.28 6.17
N PRO A 48 -1.20 7.29 5.59
CA PRO A 48 0.25 7.29 5.48
C PRO A 48 0.87 7.32 6.88
N LYS A 49 1.89 6.51 7.09
CA LYS A 49 2.62 6.38 8.35
C LYS A 49 4.03 6.94 8.24
N GLU A 50 4.67 6.70 7.09
CA GLU A 50 6.03 7.17 6.84
C GLU A 50 6.26 7.30 5.33
N LEU A 51 7.16 8.20 4.96
CA LEU A 51 7.50 8.49 3.58
C LEU A 51 8.99 8.86 3.46
N TRP A 52 9.67 8.22 2.52
CA TRP A 52 11.04 8.59 2.14
C TRP A 52 11.10 8.99 0.67
N PHE A 53 11.96 9.95 0.39
CA PHE A 53 12.23 10.42 -0.97
C PHE A 53 13.69 10.20 -1.33
N CYS A 54 13.93 9.73 -2.55
CA CYS A 54 15.24 9.63 -3.17
C CYS A 54 15.24 10.41 -4.49
N GLU A 55 16.26 11.19 -4.74
CA GLU A 55 16.38 12.01 -5.95
C GLU A 55 16.60 11.17 -7.22
N ASP A 56 17.12 9.94 -7.07
CA ASP A 56 17.28 9.00 -8.16
C ASP A 56 15.99 8.20 -8.39
N ALA A 57 15.32 8.48 -9.49
CA ALA A 57 14.09 7.79 -9.89
C ALA A 57 14.30 6.32 -10.26
N MET A 58 15.54 5.92 -10.58
CA MET A 58 15.89 4.54 -10.94
C MET A 58 16.28 3.70 -9.72
N THR A 59 16.31 4.31 -8.54
CA THR A 59 16.59 3.61 -7.27
C THR A 59 15.68 2.39 -7.11
N HIS A 60 16.27 1.25 -6.76
CA HIS A 60 15.52 0.04 -6.42
C HIS A 60 14.84 0.17 -5.05
N ASP A 61 13.70 -0.50 -4.88
CA ASP A 61 12.96 -0.49 -3.60
C ASP A 61 13.79 -1.04 -2.44
N THR A 62 14.73 -1.95 -2.72
CA THR A 62 15.69 -2.47 -1.73
C THR A 62 16.55 -1.39 -1.08
N ASN A 63 16.73 -0.23 -1.70
CA ASN A 63 17.48 0.88 -1.10
C ASN A 63 16.75 1.53 0.09
N PHE A 64 15.46 1.29 0.24
CA PHE A 64 14.66 1.76 1.38
C PHE A 64 14.56 0.75 2.53
N THR A 65 15.18 -0.43 2.40
CA THR A 65 15.09 -1.50 3.41
C THR A 65 15.68 -1.10 4.77
N GLN A 66 16.73 -0.30 4.79
CA GLN A 66 17.34 0.18 6.05
C GLN A 66 16.39 1.17 6.76
N GLN A 67 15.76 2.07 6.03
CA GLN A 67 14.76 3.00 6.57
C GLN A 67 13.55 2.23 7.11
N LEU A 68 13.05 1.23 6.37
CA LEU A 68 11.98 0.35 6.82
C LEU A 68 12.34 -0.36 8.12
N LEU A 69 13.54 -0.94 8.22
CA LEU A 69 14.02 -1.60 9.45
C LEU A 69 14.07 -0.67 10.65
N ASN A 70 14.47 0.59 10.43
CA ASN A 70 14.54 1.58 11.51
C ASN A 70 13.14 2.08 11.94
N PHE A 71 12.16 2.00 11.05
CA PHE A 71 10.80 2.50 11.28
C PHE A 71 9.89 1.46 11.92
N VAL A 72 9.94 0.19 11.47
CA VAL A 72 9.00 -0.84 11.93
C VAL A 72 9.32 -1.31 13.35
N GLY A 73 8.30 -1.32 14.21
CA GLY A 73 8.40 -1.86 15.56
C GLY A 73 8.11 -3.37 15.63
N CYS A 74 8.44 -3.99 16.76
CA CYS A 74 8.11 -5.39 17.01
C CYS A 74 6.59 -5.64 16.88
N LYS A 75 6.21 -6.87 16.51
CA LYS A 75 4.81 -7.28 16.22
C LYS A 75 4.14 -6.53 15.05
N THR A 76 4.90 -5.84 14.20
CA THR A 76 4.39 -5.32 12.93
C THR A 76 4.31 -6.45 11.90
N LEU A 77 3.18 -6.55 11.19
CA LEU A 77 3.05 -7.36 9.98
C LEU A 77 3.24 -6.45 8.76
N LEU A 78 4.37 -6.61 8.07
CA LEU A 78 4.74 -5.80 6.91
C LEU A 78 4.42 -6.56 5.62
N ILE A 79 3.62 -5.97 4.76
CA ILE A 79 3.25 -6.51 3.45
C ILE A 79 4.08 -5.79 2.38
N LEU A 80 4.83 -6.56 1.62
CA LEU A 80 5.85 -6.06 0.70
C LEU A 80 5.61 -6.54 -0.73
N ASP A 81 5.88 -5.68 -1.70
CA ASP A 81 5.99 -6.13 -3.08
C ASP A 81 7.32 -6.86 -3.34
N ARG A 82 7.41 -7.55 -4.47
CA ARG A 82 8.62 -8.27 -4.88
C ARG A 82 9.82 -7.34 -5.15
N GLY A 83 9.61 -6.04 -5.27
CA GLY A 83 10.67 -5.04 -5.33
C GLY A 83 11.56 -5.02 -4.08
N PHE A 84 11.01 -5.36 -2.92
CA PHE A 84 11.73 -5.45 -1.64
C PHE A 84 12.30 -6.84 -1.33
N TYR A 85 12.32 -7.76 -2.31
CA TYR A 85 12.71 -9.15 -2.07
C TYR A 85 14.21 -9.28 -1.85
N ASP A 86 14.62 -9.27 -0.59
CA ASP A 86 15.99 -9.39 -0.12
C ASP A 86 16.06 -10.28 1.14
N PHE A 87 16.90 -11.30 1.11
CA PHE A 87 17.00 -12.29 2.19
C PHE A 87 17.57 -11.71 3.49
N THR A 88 18.54 -10.82 3.37
CA THR A 88 19.17 -10.16 4.53
C THR A 88 18.18 -9.22 5.21
N PHE A 89 17.41 -8.48 4.41
CA PHE A 89 16.34 -7.65 4.91
C PHE A 89 15.28 -8.47 5.64
N PHE A 90 14.83 -9.59 5.06
CA PHE A 90 13.84 -10.47 5.69
C PHE A 90 14.36 -11.09 6.99
N ALA A 91 15.64 -11.53 7.02
CA ALA A 91 16.25 -12.04 8.25
C ALA A 91 16.21 -10.99 9.36
N ARG A 92 16.66 -9.76 9.06
CA ARG A 92 16.67 -8.66 10.04
C ARG A 92 15.28 -8.26 10.53
N LEU A 93 14.26 -8.28 9.66
CA LEU A 93 12.87 -8.06 10.07
C LEU A 93 12.42 -9.11 11.08
N ILE A 94 12.70 -10.39 10.81
CA ILE A 94 12.32 -11.51 11.67
C ILE A 94 13.06 -11.40 13.02
N ASP A 95 14.35 -11.09 13.00
CA ASP A 95 15.18 -10.93 14.21
C ASP A 95 14.70 -9.77 15.10
N GLN A 96 14.10 -8.72 14.51
CA GLN A 96 13.46 -7.61 15.24
C GLN A 96 12.07 -7.95 15.79
N GLY A 97 11.59 -9.19 15.60
CA GLY A 97 10.24 -9.58 16.00
C GLY A 97 9.13 -9.02 15.11
N CYS A 98 9.47 -8.61 13.89
CA CYS A 98 8.53 -8.23 12.87
C CYS A 98 8.14 -9.43 12.01
N HIS A 99 6.98 -9.34 11.37
CA HIS A 99 6.51 -10.36 10.44
C HIS A 99 6.35 -9.77 9.03
N LEU A 100 6.44 -10.62 8.04
CA LEU A 100 6.29 -10.21 6.64
C LEU A 100 5.32 -11.11 5.87
N ILE A 101 4.71 -10.51 4.82
CA ILE A 101 4.04 -11.21 3.73
C ILE A 101 4.57 -10.63 2.42
N THR A 102 4.99 -11.52 1.50
CA THR A 102 5.32 -11.13 0.13
C THR A 102 5.03 -12.27 -0.85
N ARG A 103 5.10 -12.02 -2.15
CA ARG A 103 5.00 -13.08 -3.18
C ARG A 103 6.34 -13.78 -3.37
N LEU A 104 6.30 -15.10 -3.48
CA LEU A 104 7.49 -15.88 -3.80
C LEU A 104 7.98 -15.53 -5.22
N LYS A 105 9.27 -15.30 -5.39
CA LYS A 105 9.90 -15.18 -6.72
C LYS A 105 9.91 -16.55 -7.42
N ALA A 106 9.73 -16.56 -8.75
CA ALA A 106 9.64 -17.79 -9.53
C ALA A 106 10.91 -18.65 -9.47
N ASN A 107 12.07 -18.01 -9.36
CA ASN A 107 13.39 -18.64 -9.31
C ASN A 107 13.92 -18.85 -7.88
N ALA A 108 13.06 -18.76 -6.87
CA ALA A 108 13.49 -18.96 -5.49
C ALA A 108 13.81 -20.43 -5.22
N THR A 109 14.98 -20.69 -4.64
CA THR A 109 15.34 -22.01 -4.14
C THR A 109 14.73 -22.23 -2.77
N LEU A 110 14.11 -23.39 -2.59
CA LEU A 110 13.46 -23.72 -1.34
C LEU A 110 13.56 -25.22 -1.05
N GLU A 111 13.55 -25.58 0.22
CA GLU A 111 13.47 -26.94 0.72
C GLU A 111 12.22 -27.09 1.59
N THR A 112 11.43 -28.12 1.34
CA THR A 112 10.24 -28.43 2.14
C THR A 112 10.65 -29.03 3.48
N VAL A 113 10.21 -28.40 4.58
CA VAL A 113 10.42 -28.90 5.94
C VAL A 113 9.22 -29.70 6.42
N ARG A 114 8.03 -29.14 6.31
CA ARG A 114 6.78 -29.77 6.78
C ARG A 114 5.57 -29.26 6.03
N ILE A 115 4.72 -30.15 5.58
CA ILE A 115 3.40 -29.82 5.03
C ILE A 115 2.41 -29.67 6.18
N LEU A 116 1.75 -28.51 6.26
CA LEU A 116 0.70 -28.21 7.23
C LEU A 116 -0.68 -28.58 6.69
N THR A 117 -0.97 -28.15 5.44
CA THR A 117 -2.24 -28.42 4.77
C THR A 117 -2.01 -28.64 3.28
N LYS A 118 -2.75 -29.58 2.71
CA LYS A 118 -2.75 -29.80 1.26
C LYS A 118 -4.16 -30.21 0.81
N THR A 119 -4.81 -29.31 0.08
CA THR A 119 -6.12 -29.51 -0.56
C THR A 119 -6.04 -29.16 -2.04
N ASP A 120 -7.15 -29.26 -2.76
CA ASP A 120 -7.24 -28.87 -4.17
C ASP A 120 -7.13 -27.36 -4.38
N HIS A 121 -7.39 -26.55 -3.34
CA HIS A 121 -7.41 -25.09 -3.40
C HIS A 121 -6.34 -24.40 -2.57
N VAL A 122 -5.80 -25.09 -1.56
CA VAL A 122 -4.82 -24.51 -0.62
C VAL A 122 -3.70 -25.52 -0.35
N ARG A 123 -2.46 -25.02 -0.42
CA ARG A 123 -1.26 -25.70 0.09
C ARG A 123 -0.56 -24.78 1.05
N ASP A 124 -0.22 -25.30 2.21
CA ASP A 124 0.44 -24.57 3.29
C ASP A 124 1.60 -25.42 3.80
N THR A 125 2.80 -24.86 3.70
CA THR A 125 4.03 -25.65 3.89
C THR A 125 5.09 -24.79 4.58
N ILE A 126 5.73 -25.33 5.62
CA ILE A 126 6.95 -24.72 6.18
C ILE A 126 8.11 -25.11 5.27
N ILE A 127 8.86 -24.10 4.85
CA ILE A 127 10.01 -24.24 3.96
C ILE A 127 11.26 -23.57 4.53
N ARG A 128 12.42 -24.01 4.10
CA ARG A 128 13.67 -23.26 4.17
C ARG A 128 13.89 -22.55 2.84
N LEU A 129 13.80 -21.24 2.87
CA LEU A 129 14.01 -20.37 1.73
C LEU A 129 15.48 -19.94 1.66
N GLY A 130 16.07 -19.96 0.46
CA GLY A 130 17.51 -19.68 0.24
C GLY A 130 18.41 -20.89 0.41
N SER A 131 17.87 -22.08 0.66
CA SER A 131 18.61 -23.33 0.71
C SER A 131 19.38 -23.56 -0.62
N GLY A 132 20.67 -23.78 -0.53
CA GLY A 132 21.56 -23.99 -1.69
C GLY A 132 22.09 -22.72 -2.36
N GLN A 133 21.75 -21.52 -1.89
CA GLN A 133 22.40 -20.29 -2.32
C GLN A 133 23.60 -19.95 -1.41
N LYS A 134 24.72 -19.53 -2.02
CA LYS A 134 25.89 -19.05 -1.26
C LYS A 134 25.63 -17.64 -0.74
N GLU A 135 26.12 -17.35 0.47
CA GLU A 135 26.17 -16.00 1.07
C GLU A 135 24.80 -15.33 1.34
N VAL A 136 23.70 -16.10 1.35
CA VAL A 136 22.40 -15.58 1.77
C VAL A 136 21.90 -16.30 3.02
N PRO A 137 21.20 -15.62 3.93
CA PRO A 137 20.60 -16.28 5.08
C PRO A 137 19.53 -17.27 4.67
N ILE A 138 19.50 -18.43 5.33
CA ILE A 138 18.45 -19.42 5.16
C ILE A 138 17.30 -19.05 6.09
N LEU A 139 16.15 -18.79 5.53
CA LEU A 139 14.96 -18.37 6.27
C LEU A 139 13.95 -19.52 6.40
N THR A 140 13.55 -19.83 7.64
CA THR A 140 12.39 -20.70 7.87
C THR A 140 11.14 -19.85 7.78
N VAL A 141 10.34 -20.09 6.74
CA VAL A 141 9.12 -19.35 6.46
C VAL A 141 7.99 -20.30 6.05
N ARG A 142 6.78 -19.80 5.99
CA ARG A 142 5.62 -20.53 5.51
C ARG A 142 5.33 -20.15 4.07
N LEU A 143 5.29 -21.12 3.18
CA LEU A 143 4.83 -20.98 1.80
C LEU A 143 3.35 -21.33 1.75
N ILE A 144 2.57 -20.37 1.31
CA ILE A 144 1.13 -20.47 1.14
C ILE A 144 0.83 -20.36 -0.34
N GLU A 145 0.21 -21.42 -0.89
CA GLU A 145 -0.26 -21.44 -2.27
C GLU A 145 -1.79 -21.52 -2.25
N VAL A 146 -2.44 -20.55 -2.86
CA VAL A 146 -3.90 -20.47 -2.96
C VAL A 146 -4.29 -20.48 -4.43
N ARG A 147 -5.24 -21.34 -4.78
CA ARG A 147 -5.73 -21.46 -6.14
C ARG A 147 -6.96 -20.55 -6.32
N PHE A 148 -6.83 -19.59 -7.23
CA PHE A 148 -7.97 -18.82 -7.74
C PHE A 148 -8.24 -19.26 -9.18
N GLU A 149 -9.44 -19.75 -9.43
CA GLU A 149 -9.81 -20.36 -10.71
C GLU A 149 -8.81 -21.45 -11.13
N ARG A 150 -7.98 -21.17 -12.15
CA ARG A 150 -6.96 -22.11 -12.68
C ARG A 150 -5.54 -21.73 -12.28
N THR A 151 -5.34 -20.62 -11.55
CA THR A 151 -4.01 -20.06 -11.26
C THR A 151 -3.65 -20.22 -9.79
N TRP A 152 -2.46 -20.74 -9.53
CA TRP A 152 -1.89 -20.80 -8.18
C TRP A 152 -1.12 -19.53 -7.88
N HIS A 153 -1.49 -18.87 -6.78
CA HIS A 153 -0.79 -17.72 -6.23
C HIS A 153 0.05 -18.14 -5.05
N ARG A 154 1.33 -17.74 -5.05
CA ARG A 154 2.34 -18.22 -4.10
C ARG A 154 2.80 -17.07 -3.23
N TYR A 155 2.56 -17.19 -1.93
CA TYR A 155 2.94 -16.20 -0.91
C TYR A 155 3.90 -16.83 0.09
N ILE A 156 4.78 -16.00 0.66
CA ILE A 156 5.60 -16.39 1.82
C ILE A 156 5.30 -15.47 2.99
N THR A 157 5.35 -16.05 4.20
CA THR A 157 5.21 -15.29 5.45
C THR A 157 6.13 -15.88 6.52
N SER A 158 6.65 -15.02 7.39
CA SER A 158 7.41 -15.43 8.58
C SER A 158 6.51 -15.88 9.74
N VAL A 159 5.20 -15.73 9.64
CA VAL A 159 4.23 -16.24 10.63
C VAL A 159 4.04 -17.73 10.41
N LEU A 160 4.66 -18.56 11.26
CA LEU A 160 4.68 -20.02 11.07
C LEU A 160 3.40 -20.71 11.52
N ASP A 161 2.64 -20.09 12.43
CA ASP A 161 1.40 -20.65 12.95
C ASP A 161 0.21 -20.30 12.04
N PRO A 162 -0.48 -21.31 11.45
CA PRO A 162 -1.65 -21.10 10.62
C PRO A 162 -2.89 -20.60 11.38
N GLU A 163 -2.95 -20.79 12.71
CA GLU A 163 -4.05 -20.26 13.52
C GLU A 163 -3.92 -18.75 13.73
N VAL A 164 -2.67 -18.26 13.85
CA VAL A 164 -2.38 -16.82 13.94
C VAL A 164 -2.65 -16.12 12.61
N LEU A 165 -2.29 -16.76 11.50
CA LEU A 165 -2.44 -16.18 10.16
C LEU A 165 -2.90 -17.26 9.16
N PRO A 166 -4.20 -17.51 9.01
CA PRO A 166 -4.75 -18.50 8.09
C PRO A 166 -4.39 -18.22 6.62
N PRO A 167 -4.25 -19.25 5.76
CA PRO A 167 -3.90 -19.08 4.35
C PRO A 167 -4.79 -18.14 3.56
N CYS A 168 -6.10 -18.18 3.76
CA CYS A 168 -7.05 -17.28 3.12
C CYS A 168 -6.84 -15.82 3.54
N VAL A 169 -6.46 -15.59 4.81
CA VAL A 169 -6.16 -14.25 5.33
C VAL A 169 -4.87 -13.71 4.71
N VAL A 170 -3.82 -14.53 4.54
CA VAL A 170 -2.59 -14.12 3.84
C VAL A 170 -2.90 -13.65 2.41
N ALA A 171 -3.69 -14.43 1.67
CA ALA A 171 -4.07 -14.07 0.31
C ALA A 171 -4.90 -12.78 0.26
N ASP A 172 -5.86 -12.60 1.18
CA ASP A 172 -6.68 -11.37 1.28
C ASP A 172 -5.83 -10.15 1.65
N LEU A 173 -4.97 -10.26 2.66
CA LEU A 173 -4.08 -9.17 3.06
C LEU A 173 -3.13 -8.77 1.92
N TYR A 174 -2.55 -9.75 1.23
CA TYR A 174 -1.70 -9.45 0.09
C TYR A 174 -2.47 -8.80 -1.07
N ARG A 175 -3.70 -9.22 -1.33
CA ARG A 175 -4.57 -8.58 -2.32
C ARG A 175 -4.85 -7.12 -1.96
N ARG A 176 -5.08 -6.84 -0.68
CA ARG A 176 -5.29 -5.46 -0.18
C ARG A 176 -4.04 -4.58 -0.30
N ARG A 177 -2.87 -5.12 -0.56
CA ARG A 177 -1.67 -4.33 -0.89
C ARG A 177 -1.94 -3.30 -2.00
N TRP A 178 -2.79 -3.62 -2.96
CA TRP A 178 -3.16 -2.73 -4.05
C TRP A 178 -3.74 -1.37 -3.59
N ARG A 179 -4.19 -1.27 -2.35
CA ARG A 179 -4.66 0.00 -1.78
C ARG A 179 -3.58 1.08 -1.73
N ILE A 180 -2.30 0.70 -1.61
CA ILE A 180 -1.20 1.66 -1.69
C ILE A 180 -1.07 2.22 -3.11
N GLU A 181 -1.34 1.41 -4.12
CA GLU A 181 -1.34 1.87 -5.52
C GLU A 181 -2.52 2.83 -5.79
N ASP A 182 -3.69 2.57 -5.19
CA ASP A 182 -4.83 3.49 -5.23
C ASP A 182 -4.48 4.82 -4.52
N ALA A 183 -3.76 4.76 -3.39
CA ALA A 183 -3.27 5.95 -2.70
C ALA A 183 -2.28 6.74 -3.58
N PHE A 184 -1.33 6.07 -4.22
CA PHE A 184 -0.43 6.72 -5.18
C PHE A 184 -1.18 7.35 -6.36
N ASN A 185 -2.18 6.66 -6.91
CA ASN A 185 -3.00 7.20 -8.00
C ASN A 185 -3.77 8.44 -7.53
N THR A 186 -4.32 8.43 -6.33
CA THR A 186 -5.00 9.58 -5.74
C THR A 186 -4.03 10.74 -5.55
N ALA A 187 -2.87 10.52 -4.93
CA ALA A 187 -1.85 11.56 -4.73
C ALA A 187 -1.35 12.14 -6.06
N LYS A 188 -1.03 11.29 -7.03
CA LYS A 188 -0.46 11.71 -8.32
C LYS A 188 -1.48 12.40 -9.20
N ARG A 189 -2.66 11.81 -9.40
CA ARG A 189 -3.65 12.28 -10.39
C ARG A 189 -4.62 13.30 -9.81
N LEU A 190 -5.16 13.02 -8.63
CA LEU A 190 -6.19 13.85 -8.05
C LEU A 190 -5.60 15.05 -7.29
N LEU A 191 -4.54 14.81 -6.49
CA LEU A 191 -3.92 15.85 -5.67
C LEU A 191 -2.73 16.55 -6.34
N GLY A 192 -2.44 16.20 -7.59
CA GLY A 192 -1.51 16.94 -8.45
C GLY A 192 -0.03 16.61 -8.28
N LEU A 193 0.33 15.54 -7.57
CA LEU A 193 1.73 15.15 -7.39
C LEU A 193 2.40 14.64 -8.70
N ALA A 194 1.61 14.38 -9.75
CA ALA A 194 2.14 14.10 -11.09
C ALA A 194 2.86 15.30 -11.72
N TYR A 195 2.66 16.51 -11.20
CA TYR A 195 3.24 17.75 -11.71
C TYR A 195 4.06 18.41 -10.60
N LEU A 196 5.38 18.38 -10.74
CA LEU A 196 6.27 19.07 -9.82
C LEU A 196 6.34 20.55 -10.18
N TRP A 197 6.04 21.42 -9.21
CA TRP A 197 5.99 22.89 -9.42
C TRP A 197 7.36 23.56 -9.35
N THR A 198 8.36 22.82 -8.90
CA THR A 198 9.72 23.30 -8.71
C THR A 198 10.73 22.21 -9.04
N GLY A 199 11.93 22.61 -9.48
CA GLY A 199 13.06 21.72 -9.69
C GLY A 199 14.00 21.59 -8.48
N SER A 200 13.75 22.32 -7.39
CA SER A 200 14.59 22.22 -6.19
C SER A 200 14.17 21.02 -5.33
N VAL A 201 15.14 20.31 -4.76
CA VAL A 201 14.90 19.13 -3.90
C VAL A 201 13.98 19.47 -2.74
N ASN A 202 14.24 20.57 -2.04
CA ASN A 202 13.41 21.02 -0.92
C ASN A 202 11.97 21.33 -1.35
N GLY A 203 11.80 21.95 -2.51
CA GLY A 203 10.47 22.24 -3.06
C GLY A 203 9.70 20.99 -3.45
N ILE A 204 10.38 20.01 -4.06
CA ILE A 204 9.81 18.69 -4.37
C ILE A 204 9.38 17.97 -3.09
N GLN A 205 10.24 17.93 -2.08
CA GLN A 205 9.93 17.31 -0.79
C GLN A 205 8.73 18.00 -0.13
N LEU A 206 8.70 19.33 -0.11
CA LEU A 206 7.58 20.09 0.45
C LEU A 206 6.27 19.75 -0.26
N GLN A 207 6.26 19.68 -1.59
CA GLN A 207 5.08 19.29 -2.36
C GLN A 207 4.64 17.86 -2.05
N ILE A 208 5.57 16.92 -1.96
CA ILE A 208 5.30 15.53 -1.58
C ILE A 208 4.61 15.50 -0.20
N TRP A 209 5.21 16.09 0.82
CA TRP A 209 4.68 16.10 2.18
C TRP A 209 3.31 16.80 2.27
N ALA A 210 3.15 17.94 1.62
CA ALA A 210 1.86 18.65 1.58
C ALA A 210 0.76 17.80 0.90
N THR A 211 1.10 17.09 -0.18
CA THR A 211 0.15 16.22 -0.87
C THR A 211 -0.28 15.04 0.01
N TRP A 212 0.66 14.39 0.70
CA TRP A 212 0.33 13.28 1.58
C TRP A 212 -0.41 13.71 2.85
N LEU A 213 -0.11 14.89 3.38
CA LEU A 213 -0.90 15.48 4.46
C LEU A 213 -2.35 15.72 4.02
N PHE A 214 -2.54 16.28 2.82
CA PHE A 214 -3.89 16.49 2.28
C PHE A 214 -4.61 15.16 1.99
N TYR A 215 -3.88 14.16 1.50
CA TYR A 215 -4.42 12.80 1.36
C TYR A 215 -4.92 12.25 2.70
N ALA A 216 -4.14 12.39 3.79
CA ALA A 216 -4.55 11.95 5.11
C ALA A 216 -5.84 12.64 5.58
N VAL A 217 -5.93 13.97 5.41
CA VAL A 217 -7.15 14.73 5.73
C VAL A 217 -8.34 14.25 4.90
N LEU A 218 -8.12 13.92 3.64
CA LEU A 218 -9.19 13.41 2.76
C LEU A 218 -9.67 12.01 3.18
N VAL A 219 -8.75 11.15 3.64
CA VAL A 219 -9.08 9.82 4.19
C VAL A 219 -9.88 9.99 5.49
N ASP A 220 -9.44 10.86 6.42
CA ASP A 220 -10.15 11.11 7.67
C ASP A 220 -11.56 11.66 7.41
N LEU A 221 -11.70 12.59 6.47
CA LEU A 221 -13.02 13.08 6.06
C LEU A 221 -13.89 11.95 5.50
N GLY A 222 -13.30 11.08 4.67
CA GLY A 222 -14.00 9.94 4.08
C GLY A 222 -14.47 8.93 5.12
N ASP A 223 -13.65 8.67 6.14
CA ASP A 223 -13.98 7.77 7.25
C ASP A 223 -15.12 8.35 8.10
N ALA A 224 -15.04 9.64 8.44
CA ALA A 224 -16.09 10.33 9.17
C ALA A 224 -17.44 10.38 8.41
N VAL A 225 -17.39 10.55 7.08
CA VAL A 225 -18.61 10.49 6.23
C VAL A 225 -19.16 9.07 6.19
N ALA A 226 -18.30 8.05 6.08
CA ALA A 226 -18.71 6.64 6.12
C ALA A 226 -19.42 6.30 7.43
N ASP A 227 -18.86 6.72 8.56
CA ASP A 227 -19.45 6.54 9.88
C ASP A 227 -20.81 7.23 10.00
N ALA A 228 -20.91 8.49 9.56
CA ALA A 228 -22.17 9.26 9.56
C ALA A 228 -23.26 8.60 8.72
N MET A 229 -22.87 7.93 7.63
CA MET A 229 -23.79 7.19 6.74
C MET A 229 -24.00 5.72 7.16
N THR A 230 -23.32 5.23 8.20
CA THR A 230 -23.32 3.82 8.62
C THR A 230 -22.89 2.88 7.47
N LEU A 231 -21.90 3.29 6.68
CA LEU A 231 -21.35 2.55 5.56
C LEU A 231 -19.89 2.12 5.85
N PRO A 232 -19.43 1.01 5.27
CA PRO A 232 -18.00 0.71 5.32
C PRO A 232 -17.21 1.72 4.47
N PHE A 233 -16.03 2.13 4.95
CA PHE A 233 -15.17 3.12 4.27
C PHE A 233 -14.89 2.78 2.79
N ASP A 234 -14.81 1.50 2.43
CA ASP A 234 -14.61 1.06 1.03
C ASP A 234 -15.72 1.52 0.07
N ARG A 235 -16.87 1.89 0.61
CA ARG A 235 -18.00 2.43 -0.17
C ARG A 235 -17.83 3.92 -0.48
N ILE A 236 -16.92 4.62 0.18
CA ILE A 236 -16.69 6.05 -0.05
C ILE A 236 -15.69 6.27 -1.19
N SER A 237 -16.00 7.20 -2.06
CA SER A 237 -15.13 7.64 -3.14
C SER A 237 -14.36 8.88 -2.73
N LEU A 238 -13.07 8.74 -2.42
CA LEU A 238 -12.21 9.88 -2.09
C LEU A 238 -12.13 10.89 -3.24
N GLU A 239 -12.18 10.42 -4.49
CA GLU A 239 -12.21 11.30 -5.67
C GLU A 239 -13.46 12.19 -5.65
N MET A 240 -14.63 11.61 -5.42
CA MET A 240 -15.88 12.37 -5.43
C MET A 240 -16.00 13.27 -4.20
N LEU A 241 -15.46 12.87 -3.05
CA LEU A 241 -15.30 13.76 -1.91
C LEU A 241 -14.45 14.97 -2.25
N PHE A 242 -13.24 14.76 -2.82
CA PHE A 242 -12.36 15.84 -3.22
C PHE A 242 -13.03 16.81 -4.20
N ARG A 243 -13.66 16.28 -5.26
CA ARG A 243 -14.39 17.09 -6.24
C ARG A 243 -15.58 17.82 -5.61
N GLY A 244 -16.26 17.16 -4.68
CA GLY A 244 -17.39 17.70 -3.95
C GLY A 244 -17.04 18.83 -2.98
N LEU A 245 -15.78 18.96 -2.55
CA LEU A 245 -15.32 20.08 -1.70
C LEU A 245 -15.59 21.44 -2.32
N TYR A 246 -15.54 21.53 -3.65
CA TYR A 246 -15.93 22.76 -4.35
C TYR A 246 -17.40 23.11 -4.07
N HIS A 247 -18.31 22.16 -4.18
CA HIS A 247 -19.75 22.36 -3.95
C HIS A 247 -20.03 22.68 -2.48
N PHE A 248 -19.35 21.98 -1.56
CA PHE A 248 -19.42 22.30 -0.13
C PHE A 248 -18.98 23.75 0.14
N THR A 249 -17.86 24.18 -0.45
CA THR A 249 -17.34 25.54 -0.27
C THR A 249 -18.34 26.56 -0.77
N GLN A 250 -18.98 26.35 -1.90
CA GLN A 250 -20.05 27.20 -2.43
C GLN A 250 -21.29 27.23 -1.50
N ALA A 251 -21.68 26.08 -0.97
CA ALA A 251 -22.79 25.99 -0.02
C ALA A 251 -22.47 26.74 1.29
N ARG A 252 -21.24 26.61 1.78
CA ARG A 252 -20.76 27.32 2.97
C ARG A 252 -20.76 28.84 2.78
N HIS A 253 -20.28 29.34 1.65
CA HIS A 253 -20.33 30.78 1.33
C HIS A 253 -21.75 31.34 1.30
N LYS A 254 -22.73 30.53 0.92
CA LYS A 254 -24.16 30.86 0.90
C LYS A 254 -24.84 30.61 2.27
N ALA A 255 -24.08 30.30 3.32
CA ALA A 255 -24.58 29.93 4.64
C ALA A 255 -25.59 28.75 4.64
N LYS A 256 -25.51 27.85 3.63
CA LYS A 256 -26.37 26.67 3.51
C LYS A 256 -25.73 25.41 4.11
N ALA A 257 -24.43 25.42 4.37
CA ALA A 257 -23.69 24.34 5.01
C ALA A 257 -22.60 24.91 5.92
N SER A 258 -22.34 24.23 7.04
CA SER A 258 -21.29 24.61 7.99
C SER A 258 -20.31 23.48 8.25
N ASP A 259 -20.77 22.24 8.20
CA ASP A 259 -20.01 21.03 8.46
C ASP A 259 -19.88 20.17 7.21
N PRO A 260 -18.66 19.80 6.78
CA PRO A 260 -18.45 18.99 5.59
C PRO A 260 -18.97 17.56 5.77
N ILE A 261 -18.88 16.98 6.96
CA ILE A 261 -19.34 15.61 7.20
C ILE A 261 -20.85 15.53 7.00
N ALA A 262 -21.61 16.41 7.67
CA ALA A 262 -23.05 16.48 7.53
C ALA A 262 -23.46 16.77 6.07
N TYR A 263 -22.73 17.64 5.37
CA TYR A 263 -23.00 17.98 3.98
C TYR A 263 -22.86 16.77 3.05
N PHE A 264 -21.80 16.00 3.17
CA PHE A 264 -21.57 14.82 2.31
C PHE A 264 -22.43 13.61 2.69
N ALA A 265 -22.85 13.52 3.96
CA ALA A 265 -23.74 12.47 4.43
C ALA A 265 -25.24 12.74 4.13
N ASP A 266 -25.60 13.97 3.75
CA ASP A 266 -26.98 14.35 3.47
C ASP A 266 -27.50 13.65 2.20
N THR A 267 -28.68 13.06 2.32
CA THR A 267 -29.38 12.38 1.21
C THR A 267 -29.67 13.32 0.03
N GLN A 268 -29.82 14.62 0.27
CA GLN A 268 -30.00 15.63 -0.78
C GLN A 268 -28.77 15.82 -1.65
N ASN A 269 -27.60 15.43 -1.17
CA ASN A 269 -26.31 15.54 -1.88
C ASN A 269 -25.84 14.22 -2.49
N GLN A 270 -26.70 13.20 -2.62
CA GLN A 270 -26.35 11.90 -3.20
C GLN A 270 -25.85 11.99 -4.65
N ASP A 271 -26.32 12.98 -5.40
CA ASP A 271 -25.87 13.22 -6.78
C ASP A 271 -24.39 13.61 -6.90
N LEU A 272 -23.73 13.99 -5.80
CA LEU A 272 -22.29 14.17 -5.76
C LEU A 272 -21.52 12.86 -5.96
N GLY A 273 -22.20 11.71 -5.90
CA GLY A 273 -21.59 10.40 -6.18
C GLY A 273 -20.53 9.95 -5.16
N VAL A 274 -20.61 10.48 -3.93
CA VAL A 274 -19.65 10.16 -2.85
C VAL A 274 -19.69 8.67 -2.49
N VAL A 275 -20.84 8.03 -2.61
CA VAL A 275 -21.01 6.60 -2.38
C VAL A 275 -20.79 5.82 -3.67
N LYS A 276 -19.79 4.94 -3.69
CA LYS A 276 -19.51 4.06 -4.84
C LYS A 276 -20.65 3.10 -5.09
N GLN A 277 -21.09 2.97 -6.34
CA GLN A 277 -21.99 1.90 -6.75
C GLN A 277 -21.24 0.57 -6.81
N ILE A 278 -21.82 -0.48 -6.21
CA ILE A 278 -21.27 -1.85 -6.33
C ILE A 278 -21.62 -2.36 -7.72
N ARG A 279 -20.64 -2.38 -8.62
CA ARG A 279 -20.84 -2.91 -9.98
C ARG A 279 -20.76 -4.42 -10.06
N HIS A 280 -20.00 -5.07 -9.16
CA HIS A 280 -19.92 -6.54 -9.03
C HIS A 280 -19.66 -6.90 -7.58
N PRO A 281 -20.39 -7.84 -6.98
CA PRO A 281 -20.03 -8.39 -5.67
C PRO A 281 -18.68 -9.10 -5.80
N ILE A 282 -17.76 -8.82 -4.89
CA ILE A 282 -16.50 -9.54 -4.80
C ILE A 282 -16.85 -10.98 -4.43
N PRO A 283 -16.40 -12.02 -5.18
CA PRO A 283 -16.63 -13.40 -4.81
C PRO A 283 -16.13 -13.62 -3.37
N LYS A 284 -17.01 -14.11 -2.49
CA LYS A 284 -16.59 -14.58 -1.18
C LYS A 284 -15.75 -15.85 -1.41
N LEU A 285 -14.59 -15.92 -0.79
CA LEU A 285 -13.83 -17.16 -0.64
C LEU A 285 -14.54 -17.95 0.46
N ASP A 286 -15.37 -18.93 0.05
CA ASP A 286 -15.92 -19.94 0.95
C ASP A 286 -14.82 -20.94 1.33
#